data_08eacba00e3045d583787f97d1650912
#
_entry.id   08eacba00e3045d583787f97d1650912
#
_cell.length_a   1.000
_cell.length_b   1.000
_cell.length_c   1.000
_cell.angle_alpha   90.00
_cell.angle_beta   90.00
_cell.angle_gamma   90.00
#
_symmetry.space_group_name_H-M   'P 1'
#
loop_
_entity.id
_entity.type
_entity.pdbx_description
1 polymer ?
#
loop_
_entity_poly.entity_id
_entity_poly.type
_entity_poly.pdbx_seq_one_letter_code
_entity_poly.pdbx_strand_id
1 'polypeptide(L)'
;MALSAMFPGKLLLCFDTEMLNQAIAQRIERMNGVQDVPEGVWQLGPYMCVPYGKIFADAIVPNTVTKTLHVEKCYAPDVRSFTIEEYPDYSPLPGQVRTLRSFHRPIILVDDLLHKGYRIEKLDRVFRQEQLAVDRIVVAVMSGYGRDLMRVQGRRAECEYFIPNLHYWVTESLLYPFIGGDSVAGRRQKERMLPSVNMILPYVYPGYFFDVTEGSIRGLSKTALENAMQILRALEREHQRVF
;
A
#
# COMPACT_ATOMS: atom_id res chain seq x y z
N MET A 1 4.95 -19.43 -10.97
CA MET A 1 6.13 -20.00 -11.68
C MET A 1 6.94 -18.96 -12.44
N ALA A 2 6.34 -18.05 -13.21
CA ALA A 2 7.10 -17.03 -13.95
C ALA A 2 7.96 -16.11 -13.04
N LEU A 3 7.42 -15.64 -11.93
CA LEU A 3 8.17 -14.84 -10.94
C LEU A 3 9.33 -15.63 -10.31
N SER A 4 9.13 -16.90 -9.95
CA SER A 4 10.18 -17.73 -9.37
C SER A 4 11.34 -17.96 -10.35
N ALA A 5 11.03 -18.07 -11.65
CA ALA A 5 12.05 -18.22 -12.68
C ALA A 5 12.91 -16.96 -12.88
N MET A 6 12.38 -15.79 -12.57
CA MET A 6 13.12 -14.52 -12.65
C MET A 6 14.12 -14.36 -11.49
N PHE A 7 13.88 -15.01 -10.37
CA PHE A 7 14.69 -14.86 -9.15
C PHE A 7 15.20 -16.22 -8.67
N PRO A 8 16.09 -16.87 -9.44
CA PRO A 8 16.62 -18.18 -9.06
C PRO A 8 17.33 -18.12 -7.71
N GLY A 9 17.07 -19.11 -6.85
CA GLY A 9 17.63 -19.16 -5.50
C GLY A 9 17.01 -18.20 -4.48
N LYS A 10 15.96 -17.44 -4.84
CA LYS A 10 15.21 -16.60 -3.91
C LYS A 10 13.92 -17.28 -3.49
N LEU A 11 13.56 -17.11 -2.22
CA LEU A 11 12.26 -17.53 -1.70
C LEU A 11 11.20 -16.50 -2.15
N LEU A 12 10.13 -16.99 -2.77
CA LEU A 12 8.94 -16.22 -3.10
C LEU A 12 7.88 -16.49 -2.03
N LEU A 13 7.49 -15.45 -1.30
CA LEU A 13 6.40 -15.48 -0.33
C LEU A 13 5.16 -14.82 -0.94
N CYS A 14 4.02 -15.48 -0.85
CA CYS A 14 2.72 -14.95 -1.24
C CYS A 14 1.90 -14.72 0.02
N PHE A 15 1.36 -13.53 0.17
CA PHE A 15 0.50 -13.16 1.28
C PHE A 15 -0.90 -12.90 0.75
N ASP A 16 -1.87 -13.50 1.39
CA ASP A 16 -3.28 -13.21 1.15
C ASP A 16 -3.68 -11.90 1.83
N THR A 17 -4.47 -11.08 1.13
CA THR A 17 -4.88 -9.75 1.62
C THR A 17 -5.78 -9.85 2.84
N GLU A 18 -6.70 -10.80 2.86
CA GLU A 18 -7.63 -10.97 3.99
C GLU A 18 -6.89 -11.41 5.25
N MET A 19 -5.97 -12.37 5.10
CA MET A 19 -5.10 -12.80 6.19
C MET A 19 -4.27 -11.63 6.76
N LEU A 20 -3.71 -10.78 5.91
CA LEU A 20 -2.96 -9.59 6.35
C LEU A 20 -3.85 -8.59 7.08
N ASN A 21 -5.05 -8.35 6.58
CA ASN A 21 -6.01 -7.44 7.20
C ASN A 21 -6.44 -7.92 8.58
N GLN A 22 -6.76 -9.21 8.71
CA GLN A 22 -7.14 -9.80 10.00
C GLN A 22 -5.99 -9.72 11.01
N ALA A 23 -4.77 -10.03 10.60
CA ALA A 23 -3.60 -9.99 11.48
C ALA A 23 -3.32 -8.55 11.97
N ILE A 24 -3.39 -7.56 11.08
CA ILE A 24 -3.23 -6.14 11.45
C ILE A 24 -4.35 -5.68 12.38
N ALA A 25 -5.60 -6.01 12.08
CA ALA A 25 -6.74 -5.65 12.93
C ALA A 25 -6.57 -6.18 14.36
N GLN A 26 -6.27 -7.48 14.51
CA GLN A 26 -6.02 -8.10 15.80
C GLN A 26 -4.86 -7.45 16.58
N ARG A 27 -3.80 -7.04 15.88
CA ARG A 27 -2.70 -6.32 16.51
C ARG A 27 -3.14 -4.97 17.04
N ILE A 28 -3.91 -4.22 16.25
CA ILE A 28 -4.40 -2.91 16.63
C ILE A 28 -5.38 -3.02 17.81
N GLU A 29 -6.27 -4.02 17.82
CA GLU A 29 -7.16 -4.33 18.93
C GLU A 29 -6.38 -4.58 20.24
N ARG A 30 -5.33 -5.41 20.19
CA ARG A 30 -4.45 -5.65 21.32
C ARG A 30 -3.77 -4.38 21.82
N MET A 31 -3.23 -3.56 20.91
CA MET A 31 -2.62 -2.28 21.27
C MET A 31 -3.60 -1.30 21.88
N ASN A 32 -4.85 -1.37 21.43
CA ASN A 32 -5.93 -0.51 21.86
C ASN A 32 -6.64 -1.02 23.13
N GLY A 33 -6.29 -2.23 23.58
CA GLY A 33 -6.87 -2.86 24.79
C GLY A 33 -8.35 -3.22 24.63
N VAL A 34 -8.78 -3.56 23.41
CA VAL A 34 -10.21 -3.80 23.08
C VAL A 34 -10.50 -5.21 22.54
N GLN A 35 -9.53 -6.11 22.57
CA GLN A 35 -9.66 -7.47 22.05
C GLN A 35 -10.71 -8.33 22.77
N ASP A 36 -10.95 -8.05 24.04
CA ASP A 36 -11.84 -8.82 24.92
C ASP A 36 -13.18 -8.13 25.17
N VAL A 37 -13.50 -7.10 24.37
CA VAL A 37 -14.79 -6.39 24.50
C VAL A 37 -15.91 -7.30 24.05
N PRO A 38 -16.91 -7.60 24.90
CA PRO A 38 -18.03 -8.46 24.54
C PRO A 38 -18.82 -7.90 23.37
N GLU A 39 -19.41 -8.77 22.57
CA GLU A 39 -20.29 -8.38 21.47
C GLU A 39 -21.47 -7.52 22.00
N GLY A 40 -21.74 -6.42 21.29
CA GLY A 40 -22.80 -5.48 21.68
C GLY A 40 -22.38 -4.44 22.73
N VAL A 41 -21.17 -4.51 23.27
CA VAL A 41 -20.62 -3.48 24.17
C VAL A 41 -19.86 -2.43 23.38
N TRP A 42 -20.23 -1.15 23.55
CA TRP A 42 -19.56 -0.02 22.90
C TRP A 42 -18.42 0.49 23.79
N GLN A 43 -17.23 0.03 23.53
CA GLN A 43 -16.03 0.49 24.22
C GLN A 43 -14.95 0.84 23.20
N LEU A 44 -14.71 2.12 22.98
CA LEU A 44 -13.64 2.57 22.10
C LEU A 44 -12.31 2.65 22.86
N GLY A 45 -11.28 2.06 22.30
CA GLY A 45 -9.93 2.21 22.79
C GLY A 45 -9.37 3.62 22.58
N PRO A 46 -8.24 3.96 23.22
CA PRO A 46 -7.68 5.31 23.21
C PRO A 46 -7.10 5.74 21.86
N TYR A 47 -6.59 4.79 21.07
CA TYR A 47 -5.91 5.08 19.80
C TYR A 47 -6.88 5.24 18.65
N MET A 48 -6.44 5.97 17.64
CA MET A 48 -7.08 6.07 16.34
C MET A 48 -6.25 5.32 15.30
N CYS A 49 -6.88 4.42 14.54
CA CYS A 49 -6.29 3.73 13.42
C CYS A 49 -6.39 4.60 12.16
N VAL A 50 -5.26 4.83 11.50
CA VAL A 50 -5.18 5.63 10.28
C VAL A 50 -4.52 4.82 9.17
N PRO A 51 -5.29 4.03 8.40
CA PRO A 51 -4.80 3.37 7.21
C PRO A 51 -4.44 4.36 6.11
N TYR A 52 -3.34 4.09 5.40
CA TYR A 52 -2.98 4.81 4.17
C TYR A 52 -2.38 3.87 3.11
N GLY A 53 -2.23 2.61 3.42
CA GLY A 53 -1.85 1.55 2.50
C GLY A 53 -3.03 0.99 1.72
N LYS A 54 -2.78 0.38 0.56
CA LYS A 54 -3.84 -0.17 -0.30
C LYS A 54 -4.54 -1.38 0.30
N ILE A 55 -3.79 -2.23 1.01
CA ILE A 55 -4.31 -3.48 1.57
C ILE A 55 -5.33 -3.22 2.69
N PHE A 56 -5.16 -2.15 3.46
CA PHE A 56 -5.95 -1.85 4.64
C PHE A 56 -6.88 -0.64 4.49
N ALA A 57 -6.99 -0.06 3.28
CA ALA A 57 -7.69 1.21 3.05
C ALA A 57 -9.15 1.23 3.50
N ASP A 58 -9.87 0.12 3.29
CA ASP A 58 -11.30 0.00 3.58
C ASP A 58 -11.60 -0.85 4.83
N ALA A 59 -10.59 -1.29 5.55
CA ALA A 59 -10.77 -2.10 6.73
C ALA A 59 -11.21 -1.26 7.94
N ILE A 60 -12.13 -1.80 8.71
CA ILE A 60 -12.58 -1.24 9.99
C ILE A 60 -12.04 -2.12 11.10
N VAL A 61 -11.32 -1.51 12.03
CA VAL A 61 -10.85 -2.21 13.23
C VAL A 61 -11.93 -2.12 14.32
N PRO A 62 -12.44 -3.25 14.83
CA PRO A 62 -13.45 -3.25 15.88
C PRO A 62 -13.04 -2.40 17.08
N ASN A 63 -14.02 -1.74 17.70
CA ASN A 63 -13.84 -0.93 18.90
C ASN A 63 -12.71 0.13 18.81
N THR A 64 -12.38 0.55 17.59
CA THR A 64 -11.32 1.48 17.31
C THR A 64 -11.80 2.57 16.34
N VAL A 65 -11.53 3.83 16.67
CA VAL A 65 -11.78 4.92 15.72
C VAL A 65 -10.88 4.72 14.52
N THR A 66 -11.46 4.43 13.36
CA THR A 66 -10.72 4.22 12.12
C THR A 66 -11.05 5.33 11.12
N LYS A 67 -10.04 5.97 10.59
CA LYS A 67 -10.20 6.99 9.54
C LYS A 67 -9.06 6.88 8.54
N THR A 68 -9.40 6.44 7.34
CA THR A 68 -8.44 6.29 6.24
C THR A 68 -7.93 7.64 5.75
N LEU A 69 -6.64 7.70 5.48
CA LEU A 69 -5.99 8.78 4.76
C LEU A 69 -6.01 8.43 3.27
N HIS A 70 -6.88 9.09 2.51
CA HIS A 70 -7.10 8.79 1.10
C HIS A 70 -6.03 9.43 0.24
N VAL A 71 -4.94 8.71 0.07
CA VAL A 71 -3.78 9.14 -0.69
C VAL A 71 -3.27 8.03 -1.58
N GLU A 72 -2.68 8.42 -2.68
CA GLU A 72 -2.01 7.51 -3.59
C GLU A 72 -0.58 7.97 -3.89
N LYS A 73 0.19 7.04 -4.39
CA LYS A 73 1.51 7.28 -4.92
C LYS A 73 1.38 7.65 -6.40
N CYS A 74 1.77 8.87 -6.73
CA CYS A 74 1.72 9.38 -8.09
C CYS A 74 3.13 9.54 -8.66
N TYR A 75 3.47 8.74 -9.67
CA TYR A 75 4.78 8.80 -10.30
C TYR A 75 4.90 9.98 -11.25
N ALA A 76 6.09 10.57 -11.33
CA ALA A 76 6.46 11.46 -12.41
C ALA A 76 6.45 10.68 -13.75
N PRO A 77 6.28 11.39 -14.91
CA PRO A 77 6.22 10.74 -16.22
C PRO A 77 7.46 9.89 -16.57
N ASP A 78 8.62 10.19 -16.00
CA ASP A 78 9.85 9.41 -16.15
C ASP A 78 9.94 8.20 -15.21
N VAL A 79 8.96 8.03 -14.33
CA VAL A 79 8.84 6.94 -13.33
C VAL A 79 9.98 6.90 -12.30
N ARG A 80 10.89 7.87 -12.28
CA ARG A 80 12.06 7.90 -11.37
C ARG A 80 11.77 8.51 -10.01
N SER A 81 10.73 9.31 -9.92
CA SER A 81 10.29 9.94 -8.67
C SER A 81 8.79 9.84 -8.51
N PHE A 82 8.30 10.09 -7.32
CA PHE A 82 6.86 10.11 -7.04
C PHE A 82 6.54 11.15 -5.97
N THR A 83 5.30 11.58 -5.97
CA THR A 83 4.65 12.34 -4.90
C THR A 83 3.61 11.46 -4.20
N ILE A 84 3.18 11.88 -3.03
CA ILE A 84 1.96 11.37 -2.41
C ILE A 84 0.91 12.44 -2.59
N GLU A 85 -0.19 12.07 -3.22
CA GLU A 85 -1.28 12.97 -3.57
C GLU A 85 -2.61 12.40 -3.05
N GLU A 86 -3.58 13.25 -2.83
CA GLU A 86 -4.94 12.82 -2.50
C GLU A 86 -5.61 12.15 -3.71
N TYR A 87 -6.52 11.22 -3.44
CA TYR A 87 -7.42 10.73 -4.48
C TYR A 87 -8.29 11.84 -5.04
N PRO A 88 -8.63 11.84 -6.34
CA PRO A 88 -9.28 12.96 -7.03
C PRO A 88 -10.59 13.46 -6.40
N ASP A 89 -11.35 12.60 -5.75
CA ASP A 89 -12.65 12.93 -5.16
C ASP A 89 -12.58 13.20 -3.64
N TYR A 90 -11.36 13.32 -3.08
CA TYR A 90 -11.16 13.56 -1.66
C TYR A 90 -10.59 14.96 -1.39
N SER A 91 -10.76 15.39 -0.16
CA SER A 91 -10.20 16.69 0.30
C SER A 91 -8.68 16.71 0.14
N PRO A 92 -8.10 17.90 -0.13
CA PRO A 92 -6.65 18.05 -0.16
C PRO A 92 -5.97 17.46 1.07
N LEU A 93 -4.81 16.83 0.89
CA LEU A 93 -4.10 16.10 1.93
C LEU A 93 -3.93 16.91 3.25
N PRO A 94 -3.58 18.22 3.25
CA PRO A 94 -3.54 18.98 4.49
C PRO A 94 -4.90 19.04 5.20
N GLY A 95 -6.00 19.10 4.45
CA GLY A 95 -7.37 19.09 5.00
C GLY A 95 -7.70 17.77 5.68
N GLN A 96 -7.35 16.63 5.04
CA GLN A 96 -7.51 15.31 5.63
C GLN A 96 -6.72 15.20 6.94
N VAL A 97 -5.47 15.67 6.97
CA VAL A 97 -4.60 15.62 8.15
C VAL A 97 -5.16 16.49 9.29
N ARG A 98 -5.69 17.70 8.99
CA ARG A 98 -6.39 18.51 10.00
C ARG A 98 -7.62 17.80 10.58
N THR A 99 -8.37 17.07 9.75
CA THR A 99 -9.48 16.25 10.22
C THR A 99 -8.99 15.15 11.17
N LEU A 100 -7.91 14.45 10.86
CA LEU A 100 -7.32 13.46 11.77
C LEU A 100 -6.93 14.09 13.11
N ARG A 101 -6.29 15.26 13.08
CA ARG A 101 -5.89 15.98 14.29
C ARG A 101 -7.09 16.37 15.18
N SER A 102 -8.24 16.72 14.59
CA SER A 102 -9.43 17.14 15.34
C SER A 102 -10.04 16.05 16.23
N PHE A 103 -9.68 14.78 16.05
CA PHE A 103 -10.09 13.69 16.92
C PHE A 103 -9.34 13.70 18.28
N HIS A 104 -8.24 14.42 18.40
CA HIS A 104 -7.43 14.51 19.62
C HIS A 104 -7.02 13.13 20.19
N ARG A 105 -6.73 12.16 19.33
CA ARG A 105 -6.34 10.80 19.69
C ARG A 105 -4.91 10.51 19.24
N PRO A 106 -4.13 9.73 20.00
CA PRO A 106 -2.85 9.21 19.49
C PRO A 106 -3.09 8.31 18.29
N ILE A 107 -2.25 8.46 17.25
CA ILE A 107 -2.45 7.82 15.97
C ILE A 107 -1.58 6.58 15.81
N ILE A 108 -2.21 5.48 15.40
CA ILE A 108 -1.56 4.32 14.78
C ILE A 108 -1.66 4.47 13.28
N LEU A 109 -0.54 4.76 12.63
CA LEU A 109 -0.46 4.85 11.18
C LEU A 109 -0.28 3.44 10.60
N VAL A 110 -1.13 3.03 9.64
CA VAL A 110 -1.13 1.66 9.10
C VAL A 110 -0.79 1.65 7.62
N ASP A 111 0.19 0.81 7.25
CA ASP A 111 0.63 0.62 5.86
C ASP A 111 0.82 -0.86 5.53
N ASP A 112 0.95 -1.15 4.24
CA ASP A 112 1.19 -2.50 3.72
C ASP A 112 2.62 -2.97 4.00
N LEU A 113 3.59 -2.09 3.71
CA LEU A 113 5.01 -2.41 3.72
C LEU A 113 5.87 -1.27 4.24
N LEU A 114 6.77 -1.60 5.15
CA LEU A 114 7.87 -0.73 5.56
C LEU A 114 9.21 -1.30 5.11
N HIS A 115 9.77 -0.72 4.05
CA HIS A 115 11.09 -1.07 3.55
C HIS A 115 12.01 0.15 3.53
N LYS A 116 11.94 1.00 2.51
CA LYS A 116 12.80 2.19 2.39
C LYS A 116 12.22 3.44 3.05
N GLY A 117 10.99 3.38 3.54
CA GLY A 117 10.33 4.48 4.27
C GLY A 117 9.94 5.70 3.44
N TYR A 118 10.08 5.66 2.11
CA TYR A 118 9.82 6.81 1.24
C TYR A 118 8.41 7.39 1.36
N ARG A 119 7.39 6.53 1.55
CA ARG A 119 6.00 7.00 1.73
C ARG A 119 5.84 7.77 3.03
N ILE A 120 6.38 7.24 4.11
CA ILE A 120 6.37 7.88 5.43
C ILE A 120 7.10 9.22 5.38
N GLU A 121 8.29 9.26 4.77
CA GLU A 121 9.05 10.50 4.62
C GLU A 121 8.27 11.61 3.89
N LYS A 122 7.55 11.25 2.84
CA LYS A 122 6.70 12.20 2.09
C LYS A 122 5.53 12.70 2.94
N LEU A 123 4.86 11.82 3.69
CA LEU A 123 3.75 12.18 4.58
C LEU A 123 4.21 13.01 5.78
N ASP A 124 5.37 12.75 6.33
CA ASP A 124 5.92 13.45 7.49
C ASP A 124 6.00 14.96 7.31
N ARG A 125 6.26 15.40 6.08
CA ARG A 125 6.28 16.83 5.78
C ARG A 125 4.92 17.46 6.07
N VAL A 126 3.83 16.83 5.62
CA VAL A 126 2.48 17.33 5.84
C VAL A 126 2.06 17.15 7.29
N PHE A 127 2.40 16.02 7.92
CA PHE A 127 2.10 15.79 9.34
C PHE A 127 2.74 16.86 10.23
N ARG A 128 3.99 17.21 9.97
CA ARG A 128 4.67 18.29 10.71
C ARG A 128 4.05 19.66 10.47
N GLN A 129 3.71 19.98 9.21
CA GLN A 129 3.05 21.26 8.86
C GLN A 129 1.70 21.41 9.56
N GLU A 130 0.93 20.33 9.65
CA GLU A 130 -0.38 20.30 10.27
C GLU A 130 -0.33 19.90 11.77
N GLN A 131 0.86 19.79 12.35
CA GLN A 131 1.08 19.46 13.76
C GLN A 131 0.40 18.16 14.20
N LEU A 132 0.38 17.15 13.32
CA LEU A 132 -0.13 15.81 13.62
C LEU A 132 1.00 14.92 14.12
N ALA A 133 0.86 14.42 15.35
CA ALA A 133 1.80 13.46 15.92
C ALA A 133 1.34 12.02 15.65
N VAL A 134 2.23 11.21 15.09
CA VAL A 134 2.04 9.77 14.92
C VAL A 134 2.71 9.06 16.08
N ASP A 135 1.94 8.32 16.90
CA ASP A 135 2.49 7.59 18.05
C ASP A 135 3.27 6.37 17.60
N ARG A 136 2.73 5.61 16.66
CA ARG A 136 3.37 4.41 16.12
C ARG A 136 2.93 4.09 14.71
N ILE A 137 3.69 3.19 14.07
CA ILE A 137 3.44 2.68 12.73
C ILE A 137 3.23 1.18 12.84
N VAL A 138 2.17 0.66 12.23
CA VAL A 138 1.90 -0.77 12.12
C VAL A 138 1.87 -1.12 10.64
N VAL A 139 2.60 -2.15 10.25
CA VAL A 139 2.66 -2.59 8.85
C VAL A 139 2.46 -4.10 8.74
N ALA A 140 1.93 -4.53 7.60
CA ALA A 140 1.81 -5.96 7.34
C ALA A 140 3.21 -6.61 7.25
N VAL A 141 4.09 -6.03 6.46
CA VAL A 141 5.44 -6.55 6.24
C VAL A 141 6.49 -5.48 6.56
N MET A 142 7.54 -5.86 7.28
CA MET A 142 8.69 -4.99 7.55
C MET A 142 9.99 -5.68 7.17
N SER A 143 10.85 -4.96 6.46
CA SER A 143 12.20 -5.42 6.17
C SER A 143 13.19 -5.06 7.28
N GLY A 144 14.36 -5.71 7.29
CA GLY A 144 15.47 -5.32 8.18
C GLY A 144 15.86 -3.86 8.01
N TYR A 145 15.94 -3.38 6.76
CA TYR A 145 16.21 -1.98 6.47
C TYR A 145 15.12 -1.05 7.03
N GLY A 146 13.84 -1.39 6.85
CA GLY A 146 12.72 -0.60 7.40
C GLY A 146 12.75 -0.51 8.91
N ARG A 147 13.03 -1.63 9.61
CA ARG A 147 13.20 -1.67 11.07
C ARG A 147 14.32 -0.74 11.53
N ASP A 148 15.50 -0.86 10.89
CA ASP A 148 16.68 -0.09 11.29
C ASP A 148 16.48 1.41 11.02
N LEU A 149 15.79 1.76 9.93
CA LEU A 149 15.41 3.13 9.63
C LEU A 149 14.51 3.71 10.75
N MET A 150 13.48 2.99 11.17
CA MET A 150 12.59 3.46 12.25
C MET A 150 13.32 3.61 13.57
N ARG A 151 14.22 2.68 13.89
CA ARG A 151 15.05 2.77 15.09
C ARG A 151 15.95 4.01 15.07
N VAL A 152 16.61 4.31 13.96
CA VAL A 152 17.45 5.52 13.81
C VAL A 152 16.60 6.80 13.94
N GLN A 153 15.37 6.79 13.45
CA GLN A 153 14.45 7.92 13.57
C GLN A 153 13.75 8.03 14.94
N GLY A 154 14.02 7.12 15.88
CA GLY A 154 13.37 7.08 17.17
C GLY A 154 11.86 6.79 17.11
N ARG A 155 11.40 6.13 16.05
CA ARG A 155 9.98 5.81 15.82
C ARG A 155 9.62 4.42 16.29
N ARG A 156 8.43 4.29 16.86
CA ARG A 156 7.85 2.98 17.17
C ARG A 156 7.22 2.42 15.90
N ALA A 157 7.71 1.25 15.47
CA ALA A 157 7.16 0.53 14.33
C ALA A 157 7.05 -0.96 14.65
N GLU A 158 5.92 -1.55 14.28
CA GLU A 158 5.61 -2.96 14.48
C GLU A 158 5.09 -3.58 13.18
N CYS A 159 5.25 -4.89 13.04
CA CYS A 159 4.79 -5.61 11.84
C CYS A 159 4.24 -6.98 12.21
N GLU A 160 3.43 -7.53 11.29
CA GLU A 160 2.99 -8.91 11.38
C GLU A 160 4.08 -9.87 10.88
N TYR A 161 4.70 -9.52 9.76
CA TYR A 161 5.75 -10.34 9.15
C TYR A 161 7.04 -9.55 9.03
N PHE A 162 8.07 -10.05 9.71
CA PHE A 162 9.40 -9.49 9.61
C PHE A 162 10.25 -10.30 8.62
N ILE A 163 10.69 -9.66 7.54
CA ILE A 163 11.52 -10.26 6.49
C ILE A 163 12.85 -9.53 6.43
N PRO A 164 13.90 -10.00 7.14
CA PRO A 164 15.16 -9.28 7.27
C PRO A 164 15.76 -8.86 5.92
N ASN A 165 15.81 -9.80 4.99
CA ASN A 165 16.43 -9.64 3.66
C ASN A 165 15.37 -9.54 2.55
N LEU A 166 14.42 -8.61 2.71
CA LEU A 166 13.44 -8.34 1.67
C LEU A 166 14.12 -7.64 0.48
N HIS A 167 14.09 -8.27 -0.69
CA HIS A 167 14.65 -7.72 -1.92
C HIS A 167 13.60 -6.97 -2.74
N TYR A 168 12.45 -7.59 -2.97
CA TYR A 168 11.39 -7.07 -3.82
C TYR A 168 10.03 -7.30 -3.17
N TRP A 169 9.12 -6.41 -3.46
CA TRP A 169 7.72 -6.49 -3.09
C TRP A 169 6.87 -6.11 -4.29
N VAL A 170 5.86 -6.92 -4.58
CA VAL A 170 4.94 -6.70 -5.68
C VAL A 170 3.52 -6.93 -5.19
N THR A 171 2.65 -5.98 -5.41
CA THR A 171 1.20 -6.21 -5.27
C THR A 171 0.67 -6.85 -6.53
N GLU A 172 -0.37 -7.66 -6.42
CA GLU A 172 -0.98 -8.35 -7.56
C GLU A 172 -1.40 -7.36 -8.67
N SER A 173 -1.96 -6.22 -8.30
CA SER A 173 -2.37 -5.17 -9.25
C SER A 173 -1.24 -4.67 -10.16
N LEU A 174 0.02 -4.77 -9.73
CA LEU A 174 1.18 -4.41 -10.56
C LEU A 174 1.53 -5.48 -11.61
N LEU A 175 0.96 -6.67 -11.49
CA LEU A 175 1.21 -7.78 -12.42
C LEU A 175 0.21 -7.83 -13.58
N TYR A 176 -0.91 -7.10 -13.49
CA TYR A 176 -1.95 -7.12 -14.53
C TYR A 176 -1.92 -5.82 -15.34
N PRO A 177 -1.65 -5.91 -16.66
CA PRO A 177 -1.74 -4.75 -17.54
C PRO A 177 -3.15 -4.15 -17.53
N PHE A 178 -3.23 -2.83 -17.51
CA PHE A 178 -4.48 -2.07 -17.55
C PHE A 178 -5.41 -2.21 -16.32
N ILE A 179 -5.01 -2.97 -15.32
CA ILE A 179 -5.81 -3.19 -14.11
C ILE A 179 -4.98 -2.78 -12.89
N GLY A 180 -5.34 -1.65 -12.28
CA GLY A 180 -4.67 -1.16 -11.07
C GLY A 180 -3.24 -0.64 -11.31
N GLY A 181 -2.44 -0.65 -10.26
CA GLY A 181 -1.09 -0.05 -10.24
C GLY A 181 -1.09 1.35 -9.64
N ASP A 182 0.10 1.94 -9.52
CA ASP A 182 0.25 3.32 -9.04
C ASP A 182 0.08 4.30 -10.21
N SER A 183 -0.56 5.42 -9.97
CA SER A 183 -0.85 6.42 -11.00
C SER A 183 0.42 7.13 -11.50
N VAL A 184 0.41 7.56 -12.75
CA VAL A 184 1.42 8.43 -13.33
C VAL A 184 0.84 9.83 -13.50
N ALA A 185 1.51 10.84 -12.96
CA ALA A 185 1.07 12.23 -13.02
C ALA A 185 0.94 12.72 -14.46
N GLY A 186 -0.25 13.18 -14.82
CA GLY A 186 -0.51 13.92 -16.05
C GLY A 186 -0.53 15.43 -15.79
N ARG A 187 -0.41 16.24 -16.82
CA ARG A 187 -0.50 17.71 -16.71
C ARG A 187 -1.86 18.24 -16.24
N ARG A 188 -2.89 17.38 -16.15
CA ARG A 188 -4.24 17.73 -15.72
C ARG A 188 -4.75 16.72 -14.69
N GLN A 189 -4.66 17.09 -13.44
CA GLN A 189 -5.12 16.30 -12.27
C GLN A 189 -6.65 16.05 -12.21
N LYS A 190 -7.41 16.46 -13.22
CA LYS A 190 -8.88 16.31 -13.22
C LYS A 190 -9.41 15.16 -14.07
N GLU A 191 -8.55 14.42 -14.73
CA GLU A 191 -8.99 13.28 -15.53
C GLU A 191 -9.04 12.03 -14.65
N ARG A 192 -10.22 11.44 -14.54
CA ARG A 192 -10.52 10.25 -13.72
C ARG A 192 -9.76 8.97 -14.11
N MET A 193 -9.02 9.01 -15.22
CA MET A 193 -8.26 7.88 -15.73
C MET A 193 -6.81 8.30 -16.01
N LEU A 194 -6.02 8.32 -14.94
CA LEU A 194 -4.57 8.46 -15.09
C LEU A 194 -3.96 7.14 -15.57
N PRO A 195 -2.98 7.18 -16.48
CA PRO A 195 -2.23 5.99 -16.80
C PRO A 195 -1.54 5.45 -15.53
N SER A 196 -1.56 4.13 -15.35
CA SER A 196 -0.92 3.49 -14.20
C SER A 196 0.46 2.94 -14.57
N VAL A 197 1.37 2.99 -13.61
CA VAL A 197 2.62 2.24 -13.69
C VAL A 197 2.29 0.78 -13.43
N ASN A 198 2.50 -0.03 -14.46
CA ASN A 198 2.43 -1.46 -14.35
C ASN A 198 3.81 -2.03 -14.70
N MET A 199 4.37 -2.83 -13.78
CA MET A 199 5.73 -3.39 -13.96
C MET A 199 5.88 -4.26 -15.18
N ILE A 200 4.78 -4.72 -15.72
CA ILE A 200 4.73 -5.67 -16.83
C ILE A 200 4.74 -5.00 -18.18
N LEU A 201 4.20 -3.78 -18.25
CA LEU A 201 4.35 -2.99 -19.47
C LEU A 201 5.57 -2.09 -19.33
N PRO A 202 6.64 -2.32 -20.11
CA PRO A 202 7.84 -1.50 -20.05
C PRO A 202 7.56 -0.13 -20.66
N TYR A 203 6.82 0.71 -19.96
CA TYR A 203 6.47 2.03 -20.44
C TYR A 203 7.70 2.92 -20.64
N VAL A 204 8.69 2.80 -19.75
CA VAL A 204 9.87 3.65 -19.81
C VAL A 204 11.16 2.86 -19.54
N TYR A 205 11.30 2.22 -18.38
CA TYR A 205 12.50 1.46 -18.00
C TYR A 205 12.11 0.20 -17.21
N PRO A 206 11.95 -0.96 -17.86
CA PRO A 206 11.59 -2.20 -17.18
C PRO A 206 12.56 -2.58 -16.04
N GLY A 207 13.86 -2.39 -16.26
CA GLY A 207 14.90 -2.66 -15.26
C GLY A 207 14.89 -1.74 -14.04
N TYR A 208 14.07 -0.70 -14.03
CA TYR A 208 13.95 0.17 -12.86
C TYR A 208 13.26 -0.50 -11.68
N PHE A 209 12.32 -1.40 -11.94
CA PHE A 209 11.54 -2.07 -10.91
C PHE A 209 12.21 -3.33 -10.38
N PHE A 210 12.93 -4.05 -11.25
CA PHE A 210 13.65 -5.27 -10.91
C PHE A 210 15.06 -5.21 -11.48
N ASP A 211 16.03 -5.57 -10.69
CA ASP A 211 17.41 -5.81 -11.14
C ASP A 211 17.52 -7.20 -11.81
N VAL A 212 16.87 -7.32 -12.96
CA VAL A 212 16.83 -8.54 -13.77
C VAL A 212 16.98 -8.18 -15.25
N THR A 213 17.25 -9.18 -16.09
CA THR A 213 17.41 -8.95 -17.52
C THR A 213 16.12 -8.49 -18.19
N GLU A 214 16.22 -7.63 -19.18
CA GLU A 214 15.08 -7.16 -19.97
C GLU A 214 14.29 -8.32 -20.58
N GLY A 215 14.96 -9.36 -21.04
CA GLY A 215 14.32 -10.57 -21.58
C GLY A 215 13.41 -11.26 -20.56
N SER A 216 13.83 -11.34 -19.30
CA SER A 216 13.03 -11.94 -18.22
C SER A 216 11.77 -11.10 -17.94
N ILE A 217 11.89 -9.77 -17.94
CA ILE A 217 10.75 -8.87 -17.74
C ILE A 217 9.77 -8.99 -18.91
N ARG A 218 10.26 -9.04 -20.14
CA ARG A 218 9.41 -9.23 -21.34
C ARG A 218 8.66 -10.57 -21.30
N GLY A 219 9.31 -11.64 -20.85
CA GLY A 219 8.69 -12.94 -20.64
C GLY A 219 7.55 -12.90 -19.63
N LEU A 220 7.78 -12.24 -18.47
CA LEU A 220 6.75 -12.02 -17.46
C LEU A 220 5.61 -11.15 -18.01
N SER A 221 5.92 -10.08 -18.72
CA SER A 221 4.93 -9.19 -19.36
C SER A 221 4.01 -9.94 -20.29
N LYS A 222 4.56 -10.82 -21.12
CA LYS A 222 3.79 -11.66 -22.04
C LYS A 222 2.82 -12.57 -21.27
N THR A 223 3.32 -13.30 -20.28
CA THR A 223 2.50 -14.19 -19.45
C THR A 223 1.36 -13.43 -18.77
N ALA A 224 1.64 -12.27 -18.22
CA ALA A 224 0.62 -11.49 -17.51
C ALA A 224 -0.41 -10.87 -18.46
N LEU A 225 0.00 -10.47 -19.65
CA LEU A 225 -0.94 -10.01 -20.68
C LEU A 225 -1.86 -11.17 -21.13
N GLU A 226 -1.31 -12.36 -21.33
CA GLU A 226 -2.09 -13.57 -21.65
C GLU A 226 -3.10 -13.88 -20.55
N ASN A 227 -2.71 -13.80 -19.29
CA ASN A 227 -3.59 -13.98 -18.14
C ASN A 227 -4.69 -12.92 -18.09
N ALA A 228 -4.35 -11.64 -18.26
CA ALA A 228 -5.33 -10.56 -18.29
C ALA A 228 -6.37 -10.78 -19.40
N MET A 229 -5.93 -11.17 -20.60
CA MET A 229 -6.84 -11.51 -21.69
C MET A 229 -7.76 -12.69 -21.37
N GLN A 230 -7.26 -13.72 -20.66
CA GLN A 230 -8.09 -14.84 -20.25
C GLN A 230 -9.15 -14.42 -19.24
N ILE A 231 -8.80 -13.57 -18.27
CA ILE A 231 -9.74 -13.01 -17.29
C ILE A 231 -10.83 -12.20 -17.99
N LEU A 232 -10.46 -11.28 -18.89
CA LEU A 232 -11.41 -10.47 -19.64
C LEU A 232 -12.37 -11.34 -20.45
N ARG A 233 -11.87 -12.34 -21.16
CA ARG A 233 -12.71 -13.28 -21.91
C ARG A 233 -13.65 -14.10 -21.01
N ALA A 234 -13.23 -14.42 -19.78
CA ALA A 234 -14.10 -15.10 -18.81
C ALA A 234 -15.23 -14.17 -18.38
N LEU A 235 -14.91 -12.90 -18.06
CA LEU A 235 -15.89 -11.88 -17.68
C LEU A 235 -16.86 -11.56 -18.82
N GLU A 236 -16.38 -11.45 -20.07
CA GLU A 236 -17.23 -11.28 -21.26
C GLU A 236 -18.29 -12.38 -21.39
N ARG A 237 -17.87 -13.63 -21.20
CA ARG A 237 -18.78 -14.78 -21.25
C ARG A 237 -19.79 -14.78 -20.12
N GLU A 238 -19.36 -14.44 -18.91
CA GLU A 238 -20.23 -14.42 -17.72
C GLU A 238 -21.24 -13.28 -17.78
N HIS A 239 -20.81 -12.09 -18.18
CA HIS A 239 -21.66 -10.90 -18.19
C HIS A 239 -22.28 -10.58 -19.54
N GLN A 240 -22.00 -11.37 -20.58
CA GLN A 240 -22.48 -11.15 -21.96
C GLN A 240 -22.19 -9.73 -22.46
N ARG A 241 -21.02 -9.19 -22.11
CA ARG A 241 -20.55 -7.86 -22.50
C ARG A 241 -19.13 -7.95 -23.07
N VAL A 242 -18.81 -7.07 -23.99
CA VAL A 242 -17.45 -6.89 -24.50
C VAL A 242 -16.75 -5.84 -23.64
N PHE A 243 -15.55 -6.15 -23.17
CA PHE A 243 -14.70 -5.27 -22.37
C PHE A 243 -13.52 -4.73 -23.19
#